data_714b83dd9b5ca0d5aa20aca3b626966b
#
_entry.id   714b83dd9b5ca0d5aa20aca3b626966b
#
_cell.length_a   1.000
_cell.length_b   1.000
_cell.length_c   1.000
_cell.angle_alpha   90.00
_cell.angle_beta   90.00
_cell.angle_gamma   90.00
#
_symmetry.space_group_name_H-M   'P 1'
#
loop_
_entity.id
_entity.type
_entity.pdbx_description
1 polymer ?
#
loop_
_entity_poly.entity_id
_entity_poly.type
_entity_poly.pdbx_seq_one_letter_code
_entity_poly.pdbx_strand_id
1 'polypeptide(L)'
;MDGLTEKMAGMFGEQREISEKLKPIDRRLKTLEGHISNAEKYLKYREVYGKYRRQPPKKQEAFYEAYRMELTHYEAAGRYLDGVMNGRTGIPLKAWKAEHEKLTAERKELSRRYLALKDEVKEAEHIRKGVYAILREENCKEQPTHKQDLDR
;
A
#
# COMPACT_ATOMS: atom_id res chain seq x y z
N MET A 1 11.40 -33.45 8.48
CA MET A 1 10.44 -33.14 7.39
C MET A 1 9.17 -32.47 7.90
N ASP A 2 8.52 -33.09 8.87
CA ASP A 2 7.27 -32.52 9.44
C ASP A 2 7.49 -31.13 10.05
N GLY A 3 8.60 -30.91 10.77
CA GLY A 3 8.93 -29.62 11.35
C GLY A 3 9.14 -28.51 10.29
N LEU A 4 9.72 -28.85 9.14
CA LEU A 4 9.91 -27.91 8.06
C LEU A 4 8.59 -27.56 7.40
N THR A 5 7.72 -28.54 7.17
CA THR A 5 6.40 -28.32 6.59
C THR A 5 5.54 -27.44 7.51
N GLU A 6 5.55 -27.70 8.82
CA GLU A 6 4.85 -26.87 9.80
C GLU A 6 5.39 -25.45 9.84
N LYS A 7 6.71 -25.30 9.76
CA LYS A 7 7.37 -23.99 9.72
C LYS A 7 6.95 -23.21 8.48
N MET A 8 6.91 -23.87 7.32
CA MET A 8 6.46 -23.24 6.07
C MET A 8 4.99 -22.83 6.14
N ALA A 9 4.13 -23.68 6.69
CA ALA A 9 2.72 -23.36 6.89
C ALA A 9 2.55 -22.14 7.80
N GLY A 10 3.36 -22.03 8.86
CA GLY A 10 3.39 -20.87 9.75
C GLY A 10 3.81 -19.60 9.03
N MET A 11 4.82 -19.69 8.17
CA MET A 11 5.30 -18.56 7.37
C MET A 11 4.24 -18.10 6.36
N PHE A 12 3.56 -19.02 5.69
CA PHE A 12 2.46 -18.67 4.77
C PHE A 12 1.30 -18.02 5.53
N GLY A 13 0.96 -18.52 6.71
CA GLY A 13 -0.05 -17.92 7.57
C GLY A 13 0.29 -16.50 7.98
N GLU A 14 1.55 -16.26 8.38
CA GLU A 14 2.03 -14.93 8.74
C GLU A 14 2.01 -13.99 7.53
N GLN A 15 2.42 -14.46 6.34
CA GLN A 15 2.33 -13.66 5.11
C GLN A 15 0.89 -13.25 4.81
N ARG A 16 -0.05 -14.17 5.00
CA ARG A 16 -1.47 -13.88 4.80
C ARG A 16 -1.96 -12.82 5.76
N GLU A 17 -1.60 -12.92 7.04
CA GLU A 17 -1.95 -11.93 8.05
C GLU A 17 -1.41 -10.55 7.69
N ILE A 18 -0.15 -10.47 7.26
CA ILE A 18 0.46 -9.21 6.84
C ILE A 18 -0.28 -8.63 5.64
N SER A 19 -0.58 -9.46 4.62
CA SER A 19 -1.32 -9.03 3.44
C SER A 19 -2.70 -8.47 3.82
N GLU A 20 -3.39 -9.13 4.76
CA GLU A 20 -4.70 -8.65 5.23
C GLU A 20 -4.58 -7.33 6.02
N LYS A 21 -3.50 -7.13 6.77
CA LYS A 21 -3.23 -5.87 7.47
C LYS A 21 -2.87 -4.73 6.52
N LEU A 22 -2.18 -5.05 5.41
CA LEU A 22 -1.79 -4.05 4.42
C LEU A 22 -2.97 -3.47 3.66
N LYS A 23 -4.00 -4.25 3.39
CA LYS A 23 -5.17 -3.79 2.63
C LYS A 23 -5.85 -2.55 3.23
N PRO A 24 -6.24 -2.54 4.52
CA PRO A 24 -6.84 -1.35 5.10
C PRO A 24 -5.87 -0.18 5.19
N ILE A 25 -4.59 -0.45 5.43
CA ILE A 25 -3.55 0.60 5.45
C ILE A 25 -3.45 1.26 4.09
N ASP A 26 -3.39 0.49 3.01
CA ASP A 26 -3.29 1.03 1.64
C ASP A 26 -4.54 1.83 1.28
N ARG A 27 -5.72 1.37 1.65
CA ARG A 27 -6.97 2.10 1.43
C ARG A 27 -6.98 3.42 2.19
N ARG A 28 -6.56 3.40 3.46
CA ARG A 28 -6.52 4.62 4.27
C ARG A 28 -5.48 5.61 3.76
N LEU A 29 -4.30 5.13 3.34
CA LEU A 29 -3.27 5.98 2.75
C LEU A 29 -3.78 6.69 1.50
N LYS A 30 -4.48 5.97 0.64
CA LYS A 30 -5.05 6.55 -0.58
C LYS A 30 -6.09 7.62 -0.24
N THR A 31 -6.94 7.35 0.74
CA THR A 31 -7.94 8.30 1.22
C THR A 31 -7.26 9.55 1.79
N LEU A 32 -6.24 9.39 2.62
CA LEU A 32 -5.49 10.51 3.20
C LEU A 32 -4.77 11.33 2.14
N GLU A 33 -4.22 10.69 1.12
CA GLU A 33 -3.59 11.39 0.00
C GLU A 33 -4.59 12.31 -0.71
N GLY A 34 -5.82 11.83 -0.91
CA GLY A 34 -6.90 12.64 -1.46
C GLY A 34 -7.25 13.83 -0.56
N HIS A 35 -7.38 13.59 0.74
CA HIS A 35 -7.67 14.64 1.73
C HIS A 35 -6.57 15.70 1.76
N ILE A 36 -5.32 15.26 1.83
CA ILE A 36 -4.14 16.15 1.90
C ILE A 36 -4.02 16.97 0.62
N SER A 37 -4.14 16.32 -0.55
CA SER A 37 -4.05 16.99 -1.84
C SER A 37 -5.11 18.08 -1.98
N ASN A 38 -6.36 17.78 -1.63
CA ASN A 38 -7.45 18.75 -1.72
C ASN A 38 -7.30 19.87 -0.69
N ALA A 39 -6.86 19.55 0.52
CA ALA A 39 -6.60 20.56 1.55
C ALA A 39 -5.50 21.52 1.14
N GLU A 40 -4.42 21.01 0.55
CA GLU A 40 -3.31 21.83 0.07
C GLU A 40 -3.74 22.75 -1.07
N LYS A 41 -4.51 22.25 -2.02
CA LYS A 41 -5.06 23.05 -3.11
C LYS A 41 -5.99 24.13 -2.60
N TYR A 42 -6.86 23.78 -1.66
CA TYR A 42 -7.80 24.72 -1.05
C TYR A 42 -7.04 25.88 -0.38
N LEU A 43 -6.05 25.56 0.43
CA LEU A 43 -5.26 26.56 1.14
C LEU A 43 -4.39 27.39 0.18
N LYS A 44 -3.83 26.75 -0.85
CA LYS A 44 -2.99 27.41 -1.84
C LYS A 44 -3.76 28.45 -2.64
N TYR A 45 -4.97 28.13 -3.07
CA TYR A 45 -5.76 29.00 -3.95
C TYR A 45 -6.78 29.85 -3.20
N ARG A 46 -6.81 29.76 -1.89
CA ARG A 46 -7.72 30.51 -1.02
C ARG A 46 -7.58 32.03 -1.23
N GLU A 47 -6.36 32.51 -1.34
CA GLU A 47 -6.06 33.91 -1.53
C GLU A 47 -6.61 34.39 -2.89
N VAL A 48 -6.42 33.63 -3.94
CA VAL A 48 -6.92 33.95 -5.27
C VAL A 48 -8.46 34.03 -5.26
N TYR A 49 -9.11 33.11 -4.58
CA TYR A 49 -10.57 33.12 -4.42
C TYR A 49 -11.04 34.36 -3.65
N GLY A 50 -10.32 34.74 -2.60
CA GLY A 50 -10.59 35.97 -1.85
C GLY A 50 -10.49 37.21 -2.74
N LYS A 51 -9.48 37.28 -3.60
CA LYS A 51 -9.33 38.36 -4.58
C LYS A 51 -10.48 38.37 -5.58
N TYR A 52 -10.90 37.21 -6.05
CA TYR A 52 -12.05 37.06 -6.94
C TYR A 52 -13.32 37.62 -6.30
N ARG A 53 -13.60 37.27 -5.05
CA ARG A 53 -14.77 37.75 -4.31
C ARG A 53 -14.78 39.25 -4.09
N ARG A 54 -13.61 39.86 -4.02
CA ARG A 54 -13.46 41.33 -3.83
C ARG A 54 -13.50 42.13 -5.11
N GLN A 55 -13.49 41.47 -6.28
CA GLN A 55 -13.58 42.17 -7.56
C GLN A 55 -14.95 42.82 -7.74
N PRO A 56 -15.02 44.02 -8.37
CA PRO A 56 -16.29 44.60 -8.75
C PRO A 56 -17.06 43.67 -9.69
N PRO A 57 -18.40 43.67 -9.65
CA PRO A 57 -19.19 42.73 -10.50
C PRO A 57 -18.81 42.77 -11.99
N LYS A 58 -18.43 43.95 -12.48
CA LYS A 58 -18.01 44.12 -13.89
C LYS A 58 -16.70 43.42 -14.21
N LYS A 59 -15.85 43.21 -13.24
CA LYS A 59 -14.51 42.62 -13.40
C LYS A 59 -14.43 41.16 -13.00
N GLN A 60 -15.46 40.64 -12.32
CA GLN A 60 -15.43 39.28 -11.77
C GLN A 60 -15.26 38.22 -12.87
N GLU A 61 -15.99 38.35 -13.96
CA GLU A 61 -15.91 37.40 -15.05
C GLU A 61 -14.52 37.35 -15.69
N ALA A 62 -13.96 38.52 -15.95
CA ALA A 62 -12.60 38.62 -16.51
C ALA A 62 -11.55 38.06 -15.54
N PHE A 63 -11.71 38.32 -14.24
CA PHE A 63 -10.83 37.79 -13.23
C PHE A 63 -10.93 36.26 -13.16
N TYR A 64 -12.16 35.73 -13.19
CA TYR A 64 -12.39 34.28 -13.19
C TYR A 64 -11.70 33.60 -14.39
N GLU A 65 -11.85 34.18 -15.59
CA GLU A 65 -11.20 33.61 -16.78
C GLU A 65 -9.67 33.67 -16.68
N ALA A 66 -9.11 34.75 -16.11
CA ALA A 66 -7.67 34.89 -15.95
C ALA A 66 -7.09 33.86 -14.96
N TYR A 67 -7.85 33.51 -13.92
CA TYR A 67 -7.43 32.60 -12.87
C TYR A 67 -8.30 31.34 -12.84
N ARG A 68 -8.79 30.93 -13.98
CA ARG A 68 -9.74 29.82 -14.12
C ARG A 68 -9.24 28.51 -13.50
N MET A 69 -7.98 28.17 -13.75
CA MET A 69 -7.39 26.96 -13.23
C MET A 69 -7.39 26.97 -11.69
N GLU A 70 -6.88 28.04 -11.11
CA GLU A 70 -6.78 28.20 -9.65
C GLU A 70 -8.15 28.19 -8.99
N LEU A 71 -9.10 28.92 -9.54
CA LEU A 71 -10.46 29.00 -9.01
C LEU A 71 -11.22 27.69 -9.15
N THR A 72 -11.05 27.00 -10.27
CA THR A 72 -11.65 25.68 -10.48
C THR A 72 -11.12 24.67 -9.47
N HIS A 73 -9.82 24.66 -9.26
CA HIS A 73 -9.19 23.78 -8.25
C HIS A 73 -9.67 24.11 -6.84
N TYR A 74 -9.76 25.39 -6.50
CA TYR A 74 -10.27 25.82 -5.21
C TYR A 74 -11.70 25.34 -4.97
N GLU A 75 -12.59 25.56 -5.94
CA GLU A 75 -14.00 25.16 -5.84
C GLU A 75 -14.16 23.65 -5.72
N ALA A 76 -13.42 22.88 -6.53
CA ALA A 76 -13.46 21.44 -6.50
C ALA A 76 -12.93 20.91 -5.17
N ALA A 77 -11.82 21.47 -4.67
CA ALA A 77 -11.26 21.10 -3.38
C ALA A 77 -12.21 21.44 -2.24
N GLY A 78 -12.87 22.59 -2.31
CA GLY A 78 -13.87 23.00 -1.32
C GLY A 78 -15.04 22.04 -1.25
N ARG A 79 -15.58 21.61 -2.39
CA ARG A 79 -16.66 20.62 -2.43
C ARG A 79 -16.22 19.28 -1.84
N TYR A 80 -15.03 18.84 -2.17
CA TYR A 80 -14.46 17.62 -1.63
C TYR A 80 -14.34 17.68 -0.10
N LEU A 81 -13.78 18.77 0.40
CA LEU A 81 -13.57 18.95 1.85
C LEU A 81 -14.89 19.08 2.60
N ASP A 82 -15.90 19.74 2.02
CA ASP A 82 -17.23 19.84 2.63
C ASP A 82 -17.84 18.45 2.84
N GLY A 83 -17.68 17.55 1.87
CA GLY A 83 -18.15 16.18 1.98
C GLY A 83 -17.42 15.37 3.04
N VAL A 84 -16.14 15.62 3.22
CA VAL A 84 -15.30 14.89 4.19
C VAL A 84 -15.47 15.42 5.61
N MET A 85 -15.56 16.73 5.75
CA MET A 85 -15.53 17.38 7.06
C MET A 85 -16.89 17.44 7.76
N ASN A 86 -17.98 17.27 7.02
CA ASN A 86 -19.35 17.21 7.59
C ASN A 86 -19.63 18.37 8.58
N GLY A 87 -19.33 19.60 8.15
CA GLY A 87 -19.59 20.79 8.95
C GLY A 87 -18.56 21.12 10.00
N ARG A 88 -17.44 20.41 10.08
CA ARG A 88 -16.34 20.78 10.95
C ARG A 88 -15.70 22.08 10.48
N THR A 89 -15.35 22.94 11.43
CA THR A 89 -14.60 24.16 11.15
C THR A 89 -13.11 23.84 11.26
N GLY A 90 -12.32 24.27 10.28
CA GLY A 90 -10.89 24.06 10.27
C GLY A 90 -10.48 22.73 9.64
N ILE A 91 -9.53 22.81 8.73
CA ILE A 91 -8.99 21.67 8.01
C ILE A 91 -7.92 20.99 8.86
N PRO A 92 -8.06 19.71 9.23
CA PRO A 92 -7.06 19.02 10.06
C PRO A 92 -5.88 18.50 9.23
N LEU A 93 -5.27 19.36 8.41
CA LEU A 93 -4.19 18.99 7.51
C LEU A 93 -2.99 18.39 8.23
N LYS A 94 -2.63 18.97 9.35
CA LYS A 94 -1.50 18.51 10.15
C LYS A 94 -1.75 17.11 10.70
N ALA A 95 -2.98 16.85 11.17
CA ALA A 95 -3.38 15.54 11.65
C ALA A 95 -3.39 14.50 10.53
N TRP A 96 -3.87 14.86 9.35
CA TRP A 96 -3.88 13.97 8.18
C TRP A 96 -2.47 13.63 7.73
N LYS A 97 -1.57 14.61 7.71
CA LYS A 97 -0.15 14.36 7.37
C LYS A 97 0.52 13.46 8.39
N ALA A 98 0.25 13.67 9.67
CA ALA A 98 0.79 12.83 10.74
C ALA A 98 0.30 11.38 10.64
N GLU A 99 -0.98 11.19 10.37
CA GLU A 99 -1.55 9.85 10.17
C GLU A 99 -0.94 9.18 8.94
N HIS A 100 -0.80 9.92 7.84
CA HIS A 100 -0.19 9.42 6.61
C HIS A 100 1.24 8.95 6.86
N GLU A 101 2.02 9.75 7.57
CA GLU A 101 3.40 9.41 7.92
C GLU A 101 3.47 8.14 8.78
N LYS A 102 2.62 8.05 9.79
CA LYS A 102 2.53 6.88 10.67
C LYS A 102 2.17 5.61 9.89
N LEU A 103 1.14 5.68 9.05
CA LEU A 103 0.69 4.54 8.25
C LEU A 103 1.73 4.14 7.20
N THR A 104 2.43 5.11 6.62
CA THR A 104 3.52 4.82 5.68
C THR A 104 4.64 4.05 6.37
N ALA A 105 4.99 4.42 7.60
CA ALA A 105 5.99 3.72 8.39
C ALA A 105 5.53 2.29 8.74
N GLU A 106 4.29 2.12 9.16
CA GLU A 106 3.70 0.81 9.44
C GLU A 106 3.70 -0.08 8.20
N ARG A 107 3.30 0.49 7.06
CA ARG A 107 3.29 -0.22 5.77
C ARG A 107 4.68 -0.69 5.38
N LYS A 108 5.66 0.17 5.54
CA LYS A 108 7.05 -0.14 5.24
C LYS A 108 7.55 -1.30 6.09
N GLU A 109 7.26 -1.28 7.37
CA GLU A 109 7.66 -2.34 8.29
C GLU A 109 6.98 -3.67 7.97
N LEU A 110 5.68 -3.65 7.69
CA LEU A 110 4.93 -4.84 7.30
C LEU A 110 5.43 -5.40 5.97
N SER A 111 5.70 -4.54 4.99
CA SER A 111 6.23 -4.94 3.69
C SER A 111 7.61 -5.57 3.83
N ARG A 112 8.45 -5.01 4.68
CA ARG A 112 9.78 -5.56 4.97
C ARG A 112 9.67 -6.95 5.56
N ARG A 113 8.78 -7.13 6.53
CA ARG A 113 8.54 -8.44 7.15
C ARG A 113 7.98 -9.45 6.13
N TYR A 114 7.06 -9.02 5.28
CA TYR A 114 6.50 -9.85 4.22
C TYR A 114 7.60 -10.36 3.27
N LEU A 115 8.48 -9.46 2.82
CA LEU A 115 9.59 -9.81 1.93
C LEU A 115 10.59 -10.75 2.61
N ALA A 116 10.89 -10.52 3.89
CA ALA A 116 11.76 -11.41 4.66
C ALA A 116 11.17 -12.82 4.75
N LEU A 117 9.86 -12.93 5.01
CA LEU A 117 9.16 -14.21 5.04
C LEU A 117 9.16 -14.89 3.66
N LYS A 118 9.00 -14.11 2.60
CA LYS A 118 9.04 -14.63 1.23
C LYS A 118 10.40 -15.27 0.95
N ASP A 119 11.48 -14.64 1.36
CA ASP A 119 12.83 -15.16 1.20
C ASP A 119 13.03 -16.41 2.06
N GLU A 120 12.54 -16.42 3.31
CA GLU A 120 12.59 -17.57 4.21
C GLU A 120 11.83 -18.76 3.62
N VAL A 121 10.67 -18.53 3.01
CA VAL A 121 9.89 -19.57 2.34
C VAL A 121 10.64 -20.15 1.16
N LYS A 122 11.25 -19.30 0.34
CA LYS A 122 12.06 -19.75 -0.80
C LYS A 122 13.22 -20.63 -0.33
N GLU A 123 13.90 -20.21 0.71
CA GLU A 123 15.01 -20.96 1.29
C GLU A 123 14.53 -22.32 1.83
N ALA A 124 13.41 -22.33 2.56
CA ALA A 124 12.82 -23.56 3.08
C ALA A 124 12.40 -24.50 1.96
N GLU A 125 11.81 -23.97 0.87
CA GLU A 125 11.44 -24.77 -0.31
C GLU A 125 12.68 -25.37 -0.98
N HIS A 126 13.75 -24.60 -1.07
CA HIS A 126 15.00 -25.06 -1.62
C HIS A 126 15.58 -26.19 -0.80
N ILE A 127 15.61 -26.08 0.52
CA ILE A 127 16.04 -27.11 1.46
C ILE A 127 15.18 -28.35 1.30
N ARG A 128 13.87 -28.21 1.24
CA ARG A 128 12.93 -29.33 1.08
C ARG A 128 13.20 -30.09 -0.21
N LYS A 129 13.39 -29.37 -1.33
CA LYS A 129 13.73 -29.97 -2.62
C LYS A 129 15.07 -30.71 -2.56
N GLY A 130 16.06 -30.15 -1.88
CA GLY A 130 17.35 -30.76 -1.68
C GLY A 130 17.24 -32.08 -0.89
N VAL A 131 16.46 -32.07 0.17
CA VAL A 131 16.20 -33.28 0.99
C VAL A 131 15.50 -34.37 0.16
N TYR A 132 14.50 -34.01 -0.60
CA TYR A 132 13.80 -34.96 -1.48
C TYR A 132 14.72 -35.52 -2.56
N ALA A 133 15.60 -34.72 -3.12
CA ALA A 133 16.59 -35.17 -4.08
C ALA A 133 17.55 -36.20 -3.48
N ILE A 134 18.03 -35.93 -2.26
CA ILE A 134 18.91 -36.87 -1.54
C ILE A 134 18.19 -38.20 -1.26
N LEU A 135 16.97 -38.14 -0.78
CA LEU A 135 16.18 -39.35 -0.51
C LEU A 135 15.93 -40.15 -1.77
N ARG A 136 15.70 -39.45 -2.89
CA ARG A 136 15.51 -40.09 -4.18
C ARG A 136 16.78 -40.81 -4.66
N GLU A 137 17.94 -40.21 -4.48
CA GLU A 137 19.22 -40.81 -4.79
C GLU A 137 19.49 -42.04 -3.93
N GLU A 138 19.20 -42.01 -2.66
CA GLU A 138 19.34 -43.14 -1.75
C GLU A 138 18.45 -44.29 -2.18
N ASN A 139 17.20 -44.03 -2.55
CA ASN A 139 16.30 -45.04 -3.07
C ASN A 139 16.81 -45.65 -4.36
N CYS A 140 17.39 -44.84 -5.24
CA CYS A 140 17.99 -45.33 -6.47
C CYS A 140 19.20 -46.23 -6.20
N LYS A 141 20.00 -45.91 -5.19
CA LYS A 141 21.16 -46.72 -4.78
C LYS A 141 20.75 -48.06 -4.18
N GLU A 142 19.63 -48.11 -3.48
CA GLU A 142 19.11 -49.32 -2.92
C GLU A 142 18.51 -50.27 -3.98
N GLN A 143 18.01 -49.73 -5.08
CA GLN A 143 17.31 -50.47 -6.12
C GLN A 143 18.08 -50.76 -7.41
N PRO A 144 19.28 -50.26 -7.67
CA PRO A 144 19.91 -50.42 -8.99
C PRO A 144 20.18 -51.84 -9.37
N THR A 145 20.55 -52.67 -8.42
CA THR A 145 20.81 -54.10 -8.65
C THR A 145 19.57 -54.82 -9.14
N HIS A 146 18.44 -54.49 -8.56
CA HIS A 146 17.15 -55.10 -8.93
C HIS A 146 16.71 -54.64 -10.33
N LYS A 147 16.90 -53.36 -10.67
CA LYS A 147 16.61 -52.84 -12.00
C LYS A 147 17.50 -53.43 -13.08
N GLN A 148 18.75 -53.65 -12.81
CA GLN A 148 19.70 -54.25 -13.74
C GLN A 148 19.32 -55.68 -14.05
N ASP A 149 18.84 -56.39 -13.06
CA ASP A 149 18.37 -57.78 -13.25
C ASP A 149 17.10 -57.84 -14.11
N LEU A 150 16.24 -56.82 -13.99
CA LEU A 150 15.02 -56.74 -14.80
C LEU A 150 15.29 -56.38 -16.26
N ASP A 151 16.32 -55.63 -16.55
CA ASP A 151 16.68 -55.19 -17.90
C ASP A 151 17.37 -56.30 -18.70
N ARG A 152 17.69 -57.40 -18.10
CA ARG A 152 18.28 -58.55 -18.72
C ARG A 152 17.23 -59.64 -19.00
#